data_069bc47ef1abf009dfbed557c4b42ca2
#
_entry.id   069bc47ef1abf009dfbed557c4b42ca2
#
_cell.length_a   1.000
_cell.length_b   1.000
_cell.length_c   1.000
_cell.angle_alpha   90.00
_cell.angle_beta   90.00
_cell.angle_gamma   90.00
#
_symmetry.space_group_name_H-M   'P 1'
#
loop_
_entity.id
_entity.type
_entity.pdbx_description
1 polymer ?
#
loop_
_entity_poly.entity_id
_entity_poly.type
_entity_poly.pdbx_seq_one_letter_code
_entity_poly.pdbx_strand_id
1 'polypeptide(L)'
;MSARSRIALSALVLVAALATHASHAKPAASEGATSFPLKAPDGWRMAGHDGVRGITIGPIENAYHPGVGYGSAAYARTLDECLKAGATWVAITPFGRVGDLAGRGVDPSFEQPFAKNRLDVLRAISMAHARGLSVMLVPHLWVESGEWRATIDPGTDAGWAAWTSSYGSFVKGWAEVAQAGHVELLSAGVELRSWVTTPRAPSFAALVRELRAIYKGPITYSGNWDDVENTLILGELDVIGVNAFYPLADKDGAPFEALLAGGKRVQEKVKSLAETWQRPVLFTEIGYTTRRDPAIRPWEWPDAMKNVRVDERAQADAYRALLAPLLDEKRFMGFFVWRVYADPDDVSQEAEWGFSPRGKEAELVVRDAFSSRWAADVGRPPGWSRRAEIPGLWP
;
A
#
# COMPACT_ATOMS: atom_id res chain seq x y z
N MET A 1 15.09 -30.55 -30.89
CA MET A 1 13.78 -31.07 -30.45
C MET A 1 13.20 -30.03 -29.51
N SER A 2 12.09 -29.47 -29.90
CA SER A 2 11.54 -28.20 -29.47
C SER A 2 10.90 -28.21 -28.08
N ALA A 3 11.30 -27.28 -27.21
CA ALA A 3 10.56 -26.91 -26.03
C ALA A 3 9.56 -25.80 -26.41
N ARG A 4 8.29 -26.07 -26.29
CA ARG A 4 7.19 -25.16 -26.60
C ARG A 4 6.91 -24.27 -25.39
N SER A 5 7.23 -22.99 -25.49
CA SER A 5 6.64 -21.94 -24.66
C SER A 5 5.15 -21.87 -24.90
N ARG A 6 4.34 -22.06 -23.86
CA ARG A 6 2.92 -21.73 -23.88
C ARG A 6 2.74 -20.37 -23.22
N ILE A 7 2.66 -19.35 -24.03
CA ILE A 7 2.17 -18.03 -23.60
C ILE A 7 0.65 -18.15 -23.52
N ALA A 8 0.10 -18.01 -22.33
CA ALA A 8 -1.34 -17.92 -22.13
C ALA A 8 -1.82 -16.52 -22.50
N LEU A 9 -2.63 -16.43 -23.54
CA LEU A 9 -3.32 -15.22 -23.95
C LEU A 9 -4.49 -14.99 -22.96
N SER A 10 -4.39 -14.01 -22.09
CA SER A 10 -5.52 -13.57 -21.25
C SER A 10 -6.45 -12.69 -22.08
N ALA A 11 -7.69 -13.14 -22.29
CA ALA A 11 -8.73 -12.37 -22.94
C ALA A 11 -9.23 -11.24 -22.02
N LEU A 12 -9.13 -10.03 -22.49
CA LEU A 12 -9.66 -8.83 -21.85
C LEU A 12 -11.18 -8.80 -22.03
N VAL A 13 -11.94 -8.96 -20.95
CA VAL A 13 -13.39 -8.68 -20.95
C VAL A 13 -13.58 -7.20 -20.63
N LEU A 14 -13.96 -6.42 -21.64
CA LEU A 14 -14.32 -5.02 -21.52
C LEU A 14 -15.74 -4.94 -20.94
N VAL A 15 -15.88 -4.60 -19.66
CA VAL A 15 -17.18 -4.22 -19.07
C VAL A 15 -17.29 -2.71 -19.15
N ALA A 16 -18.09 -2.23 -20.08
CA ALA A 16 -18.51 -0.82 -20.15
C ALA A 16 -19.46 -0.54 -18.98
N ALA A 17 -19.01 0.16 -17.96
CA ALA A 17 -19.86 0.67 -16.90
C ALA A 17 -20.55 1.95 -17.37
N LEU A 18 -21.83 1.88 -17.66
CA LEU A 18 -22.70 3.05 -17.79
C LEU A 18 -22.87 3.70 -16.41
N ALA A 19 -22.28 4.88 -16.24
CA ALA A 19 -22.44 5.69 -15.03
C ALA A 19 -23.86 6.28 -15.00
N THR A 20 -24.76 5.63 -14.31
CA THR A 20 -25.99 6.26 -13.85
C THR A 20 -25.69 7.03 -12.57
N HIS A 21 -25.87 8.34 -12.61
CA HIS A 21 -25.80 9.20 -11.42
C HIS A 21 -26.97 8.84 -10.50
N ALA A 22 -26.75 7.91 -9.60
CA ALA A 22 -27.64 7.72 -8.45
C ALA A 22 -27.16 8.66 -7.34
N SER A 23 -27.99 9.61 -6.99
CA SER A 23 -27.84 10.43 -5.79
C SER A 23 -27.80 9.48 -4.57
N HIS A 24 -26.60 9.28 -4.02
CA HIS A 24 -26.43 8.42 -2.84
C HIS A 24 -26.84 9.22 -1.61
N ALA A 25 -27.97 8.87 -1.05
CA ALA A 25 -28.33 9.25 0.31
C ALA A 25 -27.20 8.77 1.25
N LYS A 26 -26.74 9.67 2.12
CA LYS A 26 -25.81 9.38 3.21
C LYS A 26 -26.28 8.10 3.93
N PRO A 27 -25.46 7.07 4.11
CA PRO A 27 -25.87 5.95 4.93
C PRO A 27 -26.16 6.47 6.33
N ALA A 28 -27.39 6.26 6.81
CA ALA A 28 -27.74 6.51 8.18
C ALA A 28 -26.78 5.71 9.06
N ALA A 29 -26.13 6.38 10.00
CA ALA A 29 -25.32 5.70 11.00
C ALA A 29 -26.21 4.63 11.66
N SER A 30 -25.82 3.37 11.56
CA SER A 30 -26.51 2.28 12.21
C SER A 30 -26.43 2.52 13.72
N GLU A 31 -27.54 2.88 14.34
CA GLU A 31 -27.68 2.89 15.79
C GLU A 31 -27.50 1.45 16.29
N GLY A 32 -26.32 1.18 16.85
CA GLY A 32 -25.99 -0.13 17.39
C GLY A 32 -24.52 -0.55 17.26
N ALA A 33 -23.71 0.13 16.48
CA ALA A 33 -22.27 -0.02 16.56
C ALA A 33 -21.83 0.67 17.87
N THR A 34 -21.49 -0.13 18.88
CA THR A 34 -20.70 0.37 20.01
C THR A 34 -19.46 1.03 19.43
N SER A 35 -19.50 2.34 19.33
CA SER A 35 -18.36 3.17 18.95
C SER A 35 -17.33 2.98 20.08
N PHE A 36 -16.44 2.03 19.90
CA PHE A 36 -15.19 2.10 20.63
C PHE A 36 -14.42 3.25 20.01
N PRO A 37 -14.21 4.37 20.73
CA PRO A 37 -13.19 5.32 20.33
C PRO A 37 -11.87 4.60 20.55
N LEU A 38 -11.42 3.85 19.55
CA LEU A 38 -10.06 3.38 19.50
C LEU A 38 -9.20 4.63 19.37
N LYS A 39 -8.80 5.15 20.50
CA LYS A 39 -7.77 6.17 20.59
C LYS A 39 -6.54 5.53 19.96
N ALA A 40 -6.10 6.02 18.81
CA ALA A 40 -4.78 5.65 18.32
C ALA A 40 -3.81 5.79 19.49
N PRO A 41 -2.89 4.85 19.72
CA PRO A 41 -1.93 4.95 20.81
C PRO A 41 -1.31 6.34 20.76
N ASP A 42 -1.33 7.08 21.86
CA ASP A 42 -0.88 8.49 21.88
C ASP A 42 0.54 8.64 21.32
N GLY A 43 1.39 7.61 21.45
CA GLY A 43 2.71 7.54 20.85
C GLY A 43 2.73 7.51 19.32
N TRP A 44 1.69 6.99 18.67
CA TRP A 44 1.67 6.91 17.20
C TRP A 44 1.27 8.23 16.53
N ARG A 45 0.30 8.95 17.09
CA ARG A 45 0.00 10.33 16.66
C ARG A 45 1.24 11.21 16.75
N MET A 46 2.17 10.83 17.61
CA MET A 46 3.42 11.55 17.84
C MET A 46 4.52 11.11 16.88
N ALA A 47 4.59 9.82 16.49
CA ALA A 47 5.56 9.30 15.54
C ALA A 47 5.31 9.80 14.10
N GLY A 48 4.06 10.15 13.77
CA GLY A 48 3.65 10.62 12.45
C GLY A 48 3.91 12.10 12.16
N HIS A 49 4.54 12.84 13.04
CA HIS A 49 4.61 14.29 12.93
C HIS A 49 5.60 14.82 11.90
N ASP A 50 6.47 13.97 11.37
CA ASP A 50 7.30 14.32 10.23
C ASP A 50 6.69 13.91 8.89
N GLY A 51 5.42 13.55 8.86
CA GLY A 51 4.78 12.95 7.70
C GLY A 51 5.45 11.64 7.29
N VAL A 52 4.68 10.73 6.71
CA VAL A 52 5.20 9.45 6.23
C VAL A 52 5.81 9.63 4.85
N ARG A 53 7.14 9.72 4.81
CA ARG A 53 7.95 9.80 3.58
C ARG A 53 8.38 8.38 3.24
N GLY A 54 7.50 7.64 2.57
CA GLY A 54 7.62 6.20 2.41
C GLY A 54 7.99 5.76 0.99
N ILE A 55 8.72 4.66 0.90
CA ILE A 55 8.97 3.93 -0.34
C ILE A 55 8.63 2.46 -0.10
N THR A 56 7.83 1.88 -0.99
CA THR A 56 7.54 0.45 -0.98
C THR A 56 8.68 -0.31 -1.62
N ILE A 57 9.19 -1.33 -0.92
CA ILE A 57 10.19 -2.25 -1.43
C ILE A 57 9.50 -3.57 -1.74
N GLY A 58 9.29 -3.83 -3.04
CA GLY A 58 8.70 -5.07 -3.51
C GLY A 58 9.60 -6.26 -3.27
N PRO A 59 9.03 -7.45 -3.02
CA PRO A 59 9.81 -8.66 -2.90
C PRO A 59 10.37 -9.05 -4.27
N ILE A 60 11.44 -9.85 -4.23
CA ILE A 60 11.95 -10.58 -5.39
C ILE A 60 11.63 -12.04 -5.15
N GLU A 61 11.08 -12.70 -6.16
CA GLU A 61 10.80 -14.13 -6.10
C GLU A 61 12.09 -14.92 -5.92
N ASN A 62 12.27 -15.58 -4.78
CA ASN A 62 13.49 -16.29 -4.47
C ASN A 62 13.82 -17.43 -5.45
N ALA A 63 12.82 -17.99 -6.13
CA ALA A 63 13.03 -19.00 -7.14
C ALA A 63 13.90 -18.51 -8.32
N TYR A 64 13.80 -17.22 -8.64
CA TYR A 64 14.50 -16.58 -9.74
C TYR A 64 15.72 -15.78 -9.29
N HIS A 65 15.71 -15.27 -8.07
CA HIS A 65 16.71 -14.35 -7.51
C HIS A 65 17.22 -14.82 -6.14
N PRO A 66 17.88 -15.97 -6.04
CA PRO A 66 18.30 -16.51 -4.75
C PRO A 66 19.30 -15.58 -4.06
N GLY A 67 19.07 -15.31 -2.78
CA GLY A 67 19.97 -14.52 -1.94
C GLY A 67 19.88 -13.01 -2.11
N VAL A 68 18.92 -12.48 -2.88
CA VAL A 68 18.75 -11.03 -3.11
C VAL A 68 17.41 -10.48 -2.62
N GLY A 69 16.59 -11.30 -1.93
CA GLY A 69 15.31 -10.91 -1.32
C GLY A 69 15.46 -10.13 0.00
N TYR A 70 14.39 -10.06 0.75
CA TYR A 70 14.35 -9.40 2.05
C TYR A 70 15.45 -9.90 3.00
N GLY A 71 16.09 -8.96 3.71
CA GLY A 71 17.17 -9.26 4.64
C GLY A 71 18.52 -9.61 4.01
N SER A 72 18.65 -9.53 2.69
CA SER A 72 19.91 -9.75 1.95
C SER A 72 20.82 -8.52 1.94
N ALA A 73 22.05 -8.70 1.44
CA ALA A 73 22.97 -7.58 1.19
C ALA A 73 22.44 -6.65 0.08
N ALA A 74 21.74 -7.19 -0.93
CA ALA A 74 21.07 -6.39 -1.96
C ALA A 74 20.01 -5.49 -1.35
N TYR A 75 19.16 -6.06 -0.50
CA TYR A 75 18.15 -5.29 0.24
C TYR A 75 18.75 -4.17 1.10
N ALA A 76 19.93 -4.39 1.71
CA ALA A 76 20.64 -3.34 2.43
C ALA A 76 20.98 -2.14 1.55
N ARG A 77 21.44 -2.39 0.31
CA ARG A 77 21.72 -1.32 -0.66
C ARG A 77 20.45 -0.55 -1.07
N THR A 78 19.33 -1.27 -1.26
CA THR A 78 18.03 -0.62 -1.54
C THR A 78 17.61 0.30 -0.39
N LEU A 79 17.79 -0.12 0.86
CA LEU A 79 17.53 0.75 2.02
C LEU A 79 18.40 2.02 2.00
N ASP A 80 19.68 1.87 1.65
CA ASP A 80 20.60 3.01 1.56
C ASP A 80 20.19 3.98 0.43
N GLU A 81 19.63 3.48 -0.67
CA GLU A 81 19.07 4.31 -1.74
C GLU A 81 17.78 5.02 -1.29
N CYS A 82 16.89 4.34 -0.58
CA CYS A 82 15.70 4.96 0.00
C CYS A 82 16.08 6.13 0.94
N LEU A 83 17.10 5.95 1.78
CA LEU A 83 17.61 7.04 2.62
C LEU A 83 18.16 8.21 1.82
N LYS A 84 18.93 7.95 0.76
CA LYS A 84 19.46 8.99 -0.14
C LYS A 84 18.33 9.75 -0.85
N ALA A 85 17.21 9.10 -1.13
CA ALA A 85 16.02 9.75 -1.66
C ALA A 85 15.29 10.61 -0.61
N GLY A 86 15.64 10.53 0.67
CA GLY A 86 15.01 11.28 1.76
C GLY A 86 13.86 10.54 2.43
N ALA A 87 13.69 9.25 2.17
CA ALA A 87 12.67 8.45 2.84
C ALA A 87 12.94 8.34 4.35
N THR A 88 11.86 8.35 5.13
CA THR A 88 11.87 8.08 6.57
C THR A 88 11.15 6.79 6.92
N TRP A 89 10.43 6.21 5.94
CA TRP A 89 9.69 4.96 6.05
C TRP A 89 9.95 4.06 4.85
N VAL A 90 9.84 2.76 5.08
CA VAL A 90 9.75 1.75 4.02
C VAL A 90 8.54 0.86 4.26
N ALA A 91 7.87 0.44 3.18
CA ALA A 91 6.87 -0.62 3.25
C ALA A 91 7.49 -1.94 2.78
N ILE A 92 7.25 -3.00 3.54
CA ILE A 92 7.66 -4.37 3.23
C ILE A 92 6.40 -5.16 2.90
N THR A 93 6.36 -5.78 1.71
CA THR A 93 5.15 -6.40 1.15
C THR A 93 5.34 -7.89 0.90
N PRO A 94 5.34 -8.75 1.96
CA PRO A 94 5.39 -10.19 1.75
C PRO A 94 4.09 -10.68 1.13
N PHE A 95 4.18 -11.57 0.13
CA PHE A 95 3.02 -12.08 -0.58
C PHE A 95 2.59 -13.46 -0.06
N GLY A 96 1.27 -13.66 -0.01
CA GLY A 96 0.63 -14.96 -0.02
C GLY A 96 -0.02 -15.20 -1.39
N ARG A 97 -0.21 -16.44 -1.78
CA ARG A 97 -0.78 -16.83 -3.05
C ARG A 97 -2.18 -17.41 -2.91
N VAL A 98 -3.06 -17.00 -3.82
CA VAL A 98 -4.43 -17.51 -3.95
C VAL A 98 -4.58 -18.09 -5.35
N GLY A 99 -5.11 -19.30 -5.50
CA GLY A 99 -5.16 -19.97 -6.80
C GLY A 99 -6.06 -19.24 -7.81
N ASP A 100 -7.25 -18.86 -7.37
CA ASP A 100 -8.28 -18.19 -8.19
C ASP A 100 -9.22 -17.34 -7.33
N LEU A 101 -10.18 -16.67 -7.96
CA LEU A 101 -11.16 -15.81 -7.29
C LEU A 101 -12.16 -16.58 -6.39
N ALA A 102 -12.22 -17.91 -6.46
CA ALA A 102 -13.05 -18.70 -5.54
C ALA A 102 -12.49 -18.70 -4.10
N GLY A 103 -11.30 -18.14 -3.87
CA GLY A 103 -10.76 -17.88 -2.54
C GLY A 103 -10.70 -19.11 -1.64
N ARG A 104 -10.20 -20.25 -2.17
CA ARG A 104 -10.18 -21.52 -1.42
C ARG A 104 -9.17 -21.54 -0.27
N GLY A 105 -8.26 -20.56 -0.25
CA GLY A 105 -7.26 -20.39 0.80
C GLY A 105 -6.07 -19.58 0.33
N VAL A 106 -5.19 -19.25 1.27
CA VAL A 106 -3.94 -18.53 1.02
C VAL A 106 -2.78 -19.48 1.26
N ASP A 107 -1.91 -19.63 0.27
CA ASP A 107 -0.60 -20.25 0.44
C ASP A 107 0.41 -19.16 0.87
N PRO A 108 0.93 -19.21 2.10
CA PRO A 108 1.89 -18.23 2.60
C PRO A 108 3.32 -18.51 2.13
N SER A 109 3.55 -19.64 1.44
CA SER A 109 4.89 -20.14 1.10
C SER A 109 5.31 -19.78 -0.32
N PHE A 110 4.61 -18.88 -0.98
CA PHE A 110 4.87 -18.50 -2.37
C PHE A 110 6.29 -17.99 -2.61
N GLU A 111 6.74 -17.01 -1.82
CA GLU A 111 8.09 -16.45 -1.99
C GLU A 111 9.16 -17.46 -1.56
N GLN A 112 8.90 -18.18 -0.48
CA GLN A 112 9.74 -19.23 0.11
C GLN A 112 9.00 -19.91 1.27
N PRO A 113 9.51 -21.01 1.87
CA PRO A 113 8.89 -21.61 3.05
C PRO A 113 8.53 -20.56 4.11
N PHE A 114 7.28 -20.53 4.55
CA PHE A 114 6.73 -19.44 5.38
C PHE A 114 7.58 -19.13 6.62
N ALA A 115 8.06 -20.17 7.31
CA ALA A 115 8.91 -19.98 8.49
C ALA A 115 10.21 -19.23 8.16
N LYS A 116 10.81 -19.52 6.99
CA LYS A 116 12.03 -18.84 6.54
C LYS A 116 11.70 -17.41 6.11
N ASN A 117 10.59 -17.19 5.38
CA ASN A 117 10.17 -15.86 4.95
C ASN A 117 9.94 -14.93 6.14
N ARG A 118 9.31 -15.42 7.21
CA ARG A 118 9.13 -14.66 8.45
C ARG A 118 10.47 -14.21 9.07
N LEU A 119 11.49 -15.06 9.09
CA LEU A 119 12.82 -14.71 9.59
C LEU A 119 13.53 -13.69 8.70
N ASP A 120 13.42 -13.82 7.38
CA ASP A 120 14.02 -12.89 6.44
C ASP A 120 13.35 -11.51 6.51
N VAL A 121 12.03 -11.47 6.67
CA VAL A 121 11.28 -10.21 6.88
C VAL A 121 11.64 -9.59 8.23
N LEU A 122 11.79 -10.36 9.32
CA LEU A 122 12.27 -9.84 10.60
C LEU A 122 13.67 -9.22 10.47
N ARG A 123 14.56 -9.87 9.71
CA ARG A 123 15.89 -9.32 9.41
C ARG A 123 15.77 -8.02 8.60
N ALA A 124 14.91 -7.99 7.58
CA ALA A 124 14.66 -6.79 6.77
C ALA A 124 14.17 -5.61 7.62
N ILE A 125 13.24 -5.85 8.55
CA ILE A 125 12.75 -4.86 9.52
C ILE A 125 13.92 -4.34 10.38
N SER A 126 14.71 -5.24 10.95
CA SER A 126 15.89 -4.88 11.77
C SER A 126 16.88 -4.03 10.99
N MET A 127 17.14 -4.35 9.72
CA MET A 127 18.03 -3.59 8.84
C MET A 127 17.51 -2.18 8.53
N ALA A 128 16.19 -2.03 8.36
CA ALA A 128 15.54 -0.73 8.20
C ALA A 128 15.65 0.11 9.48
N HIS A 129 15.34 -0.47 10.63
CA HIS A 129 15.46 0.17 11.94
C HIS A 129 16.88 0.60 12.27
N ALA A 130 17.89 -0.22 11.95
CA ALA A 130 19.30 0.12 12.13
C ALA A 130 19.73 1.37 11.33
N ARG A 131 18.96 1.73 10.30
CA ARG A 131 19.15 2.93 9.48
C ARG A 131 18.26 4.10 9.90
N GLY A 132 17.48 3.94 10.95
CA GLY A 132 16.51 4.95 11.42
C GLY A 132 15.25 5.06 10.55
N LEU A 133 15.00 4.08 9.67
CA LEU A 133 13.75 4.00 8.90
C LEU A 133 12.67 3.34 9.74
N SER A 134 11.46 3.89 9.72
CA SER A 134 10.26 3.23 10.21
C SER A 134 9.73 2.25 9.17
N VAL A 135 8.95 1.26 9.62
CA VAL A 135 8.46 0.18 8.76
C VAL A 135 6.94 0.10 8.78
N MET A 136 6.33 0.02 7.61
CA MET A 136 4.97 -0.49 7.42
C MET A 136 5.05 -1.92 6.88
N LEU A 137 4.43 -2.87 7.57
CA LEU A 137 4.30 -4.25 7.08
C LEU A 137 2.96 -4.44 6.39
N VAL A 138 2.99 -4.87 5.13
CA VAL A 138 1.81 -4.96 4.26
C VAL A 138 1.71 -6.36 3.66
N PRO A 139 1.12 -7.34 4.37
CA PRO A 139 0.87 -8.65 3.79
C PRO A 139 -0.03 -8.55 2.56
N HIS A 140 0.48 -8.97 1.43
CA HIS A 140 -0.16 -8.83 0.13
C HIS A 140 -0.67 -10.17 -0.40
N LEU A 141 -1.58 -10.15 -1.37
CA LEU A 141 -2.04 -11.35 -2.07
C LEU A 141 -1.74 -11.24 -3.56
N TRP A 142 -1.31 -12.37 -4.13
CA TRP A 142 -1.24 -12.60 -5.56
C TRP A 142 -2.24 -13.67 -5.97
N VAL A 143 -3.04 -13.40 -6.99
CA VAL A 143 -3.99 -14.35 -7.56
C VAL A 143 -3.36 -15.01 -8.79
N GLU A 144 -3.19 -16.33 -8.74
CA GLU A 144 -2.48 -17.10 -9.80
C GLU A 144 -3.16 -17.04 -11.16
N SER A 145 -4.48 -16.92 -11.17
CA SER A 145 -5.25 -16.76 -12.41
C SER A 145 -5.06 -15.39 -13.08
N GLY A 146 -4.31 -14.47 -12.44
CA GLY A 146 -4.00 -13.13 -12.98
C GLY A 146 -5.12 -12.12 -12.81
N GLU A 147 -6.17 -12.47 -12.06
CA GLU A 147 -7.30 -11.60 -11.79
C GLU A 147 -7.02 -10.70 -10.55
N TRP A 148 -7.81 -9.66 -10.43
CA TRP A 148 -7.63 -8.72 -9.32
C TRP A 148 -8.24 -9.24 -8.01
N ARG A 149 -7.44 -9.32 -6.94
CA ARG A 149 -7.82 -9.80 -5.60
C ARG A 149 -9.06 -9.15 -5.00
N ALA A 150 -9.41 -7.96 -5.45
CA ALA A 150 -10.57 -7.23 -4.96
C ALA A 150 -11.91 -7.94 -5.26
N THR A 151 -11.90 -8.87 -6.19
CA THR A 151 -13.08 -9.62 -6.64
C THR A 151 -13.12 -11.06 -6.14
N ILE A 152 -12.22 -11.44 -5.22
CA ILE A 152 -12.27 -12.76 -4.56
C ILE A 152 -13.64 -12.93 -3.90
N ASP A 153 -14.38 -13.95 -4.33
CA ASP A 153 -15.69 -14.31 -3.78
C ASP A 153 -15.85 -15.82 -3.66
N PRO A 154 -15.76 -16.38 -2.45
CA PRO A 154 -16.01 -17.80 -2.18
C PRO A 154 -17.47 -18.25 -2.43
N GLY A 155 -18.38 -17.35 -2.73
CA GLY A 155 -19.76 -17.62 -3.17
C GLY A 155 -20.70 -18.05 -2.05
N THR A 156 -20.31 -19.01 -1.20
CA THR A 156 -21.16 -19.59 -0.15
C THR A 156 -20.72 -19.18 1.26
N ASP A 157 -21.61 -19.30 2.25
CA ASP A 157 -21.25 -19.02 3.65
C ASP A 157 -20.13 -19.93 4.17
N ALA A 158 -20.15 -21.20 3.79
CA ALA A 158 -19.08 -22.14 4.13
C ALA A 158 -17.75 -21.76 3.45
N GLY A 159 -17.79 -21.32 2.19
CA GLY A 159 -16.62 -20.81 1.47
C GLY A 159 -16.05 -19.55 2.13
N TRP A 160 -16.91 -18.60 2.51
CA TRP A 160 -16.50 -17.40 3.24
C TRP A 160 -15.92 -17.72 4.61
N ALA A 161 -16.45 -18.68 5.34
CA ALA A 161 -15.88 -19.13 6.61
C ALA A 161 -14.48 -19.74 6.43
N ALA A 162 -14.30 -20.59 5.41
CA ALA A 162 -13.00 -21.17 5.08
C ALA A 162 -11.99 -20.10 4.64
N TRP A 163 -12.40 -19.17 3.79
CA TRP A 163 -11.60 -18.02 3.36
C TRP A 163 -11.14 -17.17 4.54
N THR A 164 -12.09 -16.75 5.41
CA THR A 164 -11.82 -15.96 6.61
C THR A 164 -10.81 -16.65 7.53
N SER A 165 -10.95 -17.95 7.72
CA SER A 165 -10.02 -18.74 8.53
C SER A 165 -8.62 -18.81 7.92
N SER A 166 -8.52 -19.07 6.61
CA SER A 166 -7.25 -19.20 5.90
C SER A 166 -6.51 -17.85 5.81
N TYR A 167 -7.20 -16.81 5.36
CA TYR A 167 -6.65 -15.45 5.31
C TYR A 167 -6.28 -14.95 6.71
N GLY A 168 -7.14 -15.22 7.71
CA GLY A 168 -6.88 -14.88 9.10
C GLY A 168 -5.60 -15.53 9.62
N SER A 169 -5.35 -16.80 9.28
CA SER A 169 -4.10 -17.50 9.67
C SER A 169 -2.88 -16.85 9.02
N PHE A 170 -2.97 -16.50 7.73
CA PHE A 170 -1.91 -15.81 7.00
C PHE A 170 -1.57 -14.45 7.64
N VAL A 171 -2.55 -13.57 7.82
CA VAL A 171 -2.28 -12.22 8.31
C VAL A 171 -1.90 -12.21 9.80
N LYS A 172 -2.41 -13.14 10.62
CA LYS A 172 -1.99 -13.30 12.01
C LYS A 172 -0.52 -13.70 12.13
N GLY A 173 -0.04 -14.59 11.25
CA GLY A 173 1.37 -14.92 11.18
C GLY A 173 2.27 -13.71 10.88
N TRP A 174 1.79 -12.77 10.07
CA TRP A 174 2.51 -11.49 9.84
C TRP A 174 2.34 -10.49 10.99
N ALA A 175 1.19 -10.50 11.69
CA ALA A 175 1.02 -9.69 12.90
C ALA A 175 1.99 -10.09 14.01
N GLU A 176 2.31 -11.40 14.15
CA GLU A 176 3.36 -11.87 15.03
C GLU A 176 4.75 -11.34 14.65
N VAL A 177 5.05 -11.33 13.35
CA VAL A 177 6.30 -10.72 12.83
C VAL A 177 6.32 -9.22 13.10
N ALA A 178 5.21 -8.50 12.84
CA ALA A 178 5.08 -7.09 13.13
C ALA A 178 5.32 -6.78 14.62
N GLN A 179 4.75 -7.59 15.53
CA GLN A 179 4.95 -7.44 16.95
C GLN A 179 6.40 -7.71 17.37
N ALA A 180 6.98 -8.82 16.90
CA ALA A 180 8.36 -9.20 17.21
C ALA A 180 9.37 -8.21 16.64
N GLY A 181 9.12 -7.68 15.45
CA GLY A 181 9.96 -6.69 14.77
C GLY A 181 9.72 -5.24 15.22
N HIS A 182 8.77 -4.99 16.12
CA HIS A 182 8.38 -3.62 16.55
C HIS A 182 8.04 -2.71 15.36
N VAL A 183 7.32 -3.25 14.38
CA VAL A 183 6.85 -2.50 13.19
C VAL A 183 5.99 -1.33 13.63
N GLU A 184 6.10 -0.20 12.96
CA GLU A 184 5.37 1.02 13.31
C GLU A 184 3.93 1.05 12.77
N LEU A 185 3.64 0.31 11.68
CA LEU A 185 2.29 0.23 11.10
C LEU A 185 2.07 -1.12 10.44
N LEU A 186 0.96 -1.78 10.75
CA LEU A 186 0.55 -3.03 10.10
C LEU A 186 -0.68 -2.77 9.21
N SER A 187 -0.65 -3.19 7.94
CA SER A 187 -1.85 -3.28 7.13
C SER A 187 -2.53 -4.65 7.33
N ALA A 188 -3.81 -4.63 7.70
CA ALA A 188 -4.61 -5.83 7.88
C ALA A 188 -5.00 -6.50 6.56
N GLY A 189 -4.82 -5.80 5.44
CA GLY A 189 -5.10 -6.31 4.09
C GLY A 189 -4.98 -5.24 3.03
N VAL A 190 -5.06 -5.67 1.78
CA VAL A 190 -4.89 -4.83 0.60
C VAL A 190 -5.98 -5.15 -0.42
N GLU A 191 -6.81 -4.15 -0.74
CA GLU A 191 -7.78 -4.19 -1.84
C GLU A 191 -8.70 -5.45 -1.84
N LEU A 192 -9.31 -5.76 -0.72
CA LEU A 192 -10.26 -6.87 -0.58
C LEU A 192 -11.71 -6.34 -0.64
N ARG A 193 -12.05 -5.65 -1.73
CA ARG A 193 -13.33 -4.96 -1.94
C ARG A 193 -14.53 -5.84 -1.64
N SER A 194 -14.59 -7.04 -2.23
CA SER A 194 -15.68 -8.00 -2.07
C SER A 194 -15.95 -8.39 -0.62
N TRP A 195 -14.96 -8.20 0.26
CA TRP A 195 -15.09 -8.50 1.68
C TRP A 195 -15.49 -7.25 2.49
N VAL A 196 -14.79 -6.13 2.30
CA VAL A 196 -14.88 -4.97 3.20
C VAL A 196 -15.96 -3.95 2.84
N THR A 197 -16.51 -4.02 1.60
CA THR A 197 -17.58 -3.13 1.13
C THR A 197 -18.96 -3.81 1.07
N THR A 198 -19.07 -5.05 1.54
CA THR A 198 -20.27 -5.89 1.45
C THR A 198 -20.79 -6.30 2.84
N PRO A 199 -21.93 -6.97 2.95
CA PRO A 199 -22.40 -7.54 4.22
C PRO A 199 -21.44 -8.53 4.88
N ARG A 200 -20.33 -8.89 4.23
CA ARG A 200 -19.24 -9.72 4.80
C ARG A 200 -18.28 -8.93 5.69
N ALA A 201 -18.27 -7.62 5.62
CA ALA A 201 -17.37 -6.73 6.37
C ALA A 201 -17.28 -7.01 7.87
N PRO A 202 -18.35 -7.40 8.59
CA PRO A 202 -18.27 -7.72 10.02
C PRO A 202 -17.26 -8.83 10.35
N SER A 203 -17.05 -9.81 9.46
CA SER A 203 -16.05 -10.87 9.68
C SER A 203 -14.62 -10.34 9.53
N PHE A 204 -14.38 -9.37 8.63
CA PHE A 204 -13.09 -8.69 8.54
C PHE A 204 -12.85 -7.77 9.74
N ALA A 205 -13.87 -7.05 10.21
CA ALA A 205 -13.78 -6.25 11.43
C ALA A 205 -13.43 -7.11 12.66
N ALA A 206 -14.00 -8.31 12.77
CA ALA A 206 -13.64 -9.27 13.80
C ALA A 206 -12.15 -9.68 13.69
N LEU A 207 -11.66 -9.94 12.47
CA LEU A 207 -10.25 -10.24 12.23
C LEU A 207 -9.34 -9.08 12.67
N VAL A 208 -9.69 -7.83 12.38
CA VAL A 208 -8.91 -6.67 12.85
C VAL A 208 -8.78 -6.66 14.37
N ARG A 209 -9.87 -6.99 15.09
CA ARG A 209 -9.84 -7.10 16.55
C ARG A 209 -8.95 -8.24 17.05
N GLU A 210 -8.92 -9.39 16.34
CA GLU A 210 -7.99 -10.49 16.64
C GLU A 210 -6.53 -10.06 16.39
N LEU A 211 -6.25 -9.31 15.33
CA LEU A 211 -4.91 -8.77 15.06
C LEU A 211 -4.43 -7.86 16.20
N ARG A 212 -5.32 -7.04 16.77
CA ARG A 212 -5.00 -6.19 17.94
C ARG A 212 -4.65 -6.98 19.20
N ALA A 213 -5.10 -8.23 19.33
CA ALA A 213 -4.70 -9.09 20.41
C ALA A 213 -3.23 -9.53 20.27
N ILE A 214 -2.71 -9.62 19.05
CA ILE A 214 -1.35 -10.03 18.71
C ILE A 214 -0.42 -8.82 18.62
N TYR A 215 -0.74 -7.86 17.75
CA TYR A 215 0.06 -6.67 17.45
C TYR A 215 -0.48 -5.45 18.20
N LYS A 216 0.38 -4.77 18.95
CA LYS A 216 0.01 -3.65 19.84
C LYS A 216 0.19 -2.27 19.20
N GLY A 217 0.77 -2.22 18.01
CA GLY A 217 0.90 -0.99 17.24
C GLY A 217 -0.38 -0.64 16.45
N PRO A 218 -0.34 0.47 15.70
CA PRO A 218 -1.45 0.90 14.87
C PRO A 218 -1.70 -0.02 13.69
N ILE A 219 -2.98 -0.16 13.34
CA ILE A 219 -3.45 -1.00 12.23
C ILE A 219 -4.15 -0.12 11.19
N THR A 220 -3.80 -0.33 9.92
CA THR A 220 -4.49 0.21 8.75
C THR A 220 -5.04 -0.92 7.87
N TYR A 221 -5.72 -0.54 6.82
CA TYR A 221 -6.11 -1.37 5.69
C TYR A 221 -5.86 -0.56 4.42
N SER A 222 -5.22 -1.16 3.42
CA SER A 222 -4.90 -0.49 2.16
C SER A 222 -6.08 -0.64 1.18
N GLY A 223 -7.05 0.27 1.29
CA GLY A 223 -8.24 0.31 0.42
C GLY A 223 -7.90 0.88 -0.96
N ASN A 224 -8.62 0.45 -2.01
CA ASN A 224 -8.40 1.03 -3.33
C ASN A 224 -9.05 2.42 -3.43
N TRP A 225 -8.50 3.29 -4.26
CA TRP A 225 -8.91 4.69 -4.43
C TRP A 225 -10.37 4.88 -4.83
N ASP A 226 -10.98 3.92 -5.52
CA ASP A 226 -12.35 3.99 -6.04
C ASP A 226 -13.40 3.34 -5.12
N ASP A 227 -12.97 2.67 -4.05
CA ASP A 227 -13.87 1.99 -3.12
C ASP A 227 -13.67 2.33 -1.63
N VAL A 228 -12.60 3.04 -1.29
CA VAL A 228 -12.30 3.37 0.11
C VAL A 228 -13.45 4.09 0.81
N GLU A 229 -14.19 4.94 0.11
CA GLU A 229 -15.36 5.66 0.65
C GLU A 229 -16.52 4.71 1.03
N ASN A 230 -16.56 3.51 0.44
CA ASN A 230 -17.55 2.46 0.70
C ASN A 230 -17.05 1.38 1.66
N THR A 231 -15.83 1.49 2.16
CA THR A 231 -15.23 0.52 3.07
C THR A 231 -15.87 0.60 4.45
N LEU A 232 -16.53 -0.47 4.88
CA LEU A 232 -17.36 -0.50 6.10
C LEU A 232 -16.55 -0.68 7.40
N ILE A 233 -15.26 -0.96 7.31
CA ILE A 233 -14.40 -1.26 8.45
C ILE A 233 -13.51 -0.08 8.88
N LEU A 234 -13.63 1.08 8.27
CA LEU A 234 -12.74 2.23 8.54
C LEU A 234 -12.75 2.67 10.00
N GLY A 235 -13.88 2.47 10.69
CA GLY A 235 -14.00 2.77 12.14
C GLY A 235 -13.15 1.87 13.04
N GLU A 236 -12.74 0.68 12.58
CA GLU A 236 -11.90 -0.27 13.32
C GLU A 236 -10.40 0.04 13.17
N LEU A 237 -10.03 0.97 12.28
CA LEU A 237 -8.65 1.28 11.93
C LEU A 237 -8.14 2.52 12.66
N ASP A 238 -6.83 2.60 12.85
CA ASP A 238 -6.18 3.77 13.43
C ASP A 238 -5.89 4.84 12.38
N VAL A 239 -5.66 4.39 11.13
CA VAL A 239 -5.34 5.21 9.96
C VAL A 239 -6.13 4.71 8.78
N ILE A 240 -6.65 5.61 7.97
CA ILE A 240 -7.29 5.27 6.69
C ILE A 240 -6.19 5.14 5.64
N GLY A 241 -5.90 3.90 5.24
CA GLY A 241 -4.96 3.59 4.17
C GLY A 241 -5.64 3.60 2.81
N VAL A 242 -5.00 4.20 1.81
CA VAL A 242 -5.50 4.27 0.44
C VAL A 242 -4.39 3.92 -0.55
N ASN A 243 -4.64 2.93 -1.40
CA ASN A 243 -3.87 2.72 -2.63
C ASN A 243 -4.35 3.77 -3.64
N ALA A 244 -3.62 4.87 -3.73
CA ALA A 244 -4.10 6.14 -4.28
C ALA A 244 -3.74 6.30 -5.77
N PHE A 245 -4.14 5.34 -6.59
CA PHE A 245 -4.01 5.41 -8.05
C PHE A 245 -5.15 6.26 -8.65
N TYR A 246 -5.33 7.47 -8.13
CA TYR A 246 -6.37 8.38 -8.59
C TYR A 246 -6.07 8.91 -10.01
N PRO A 247 -7.04 8.85 -10.94
CA PRO A 247 -6.91 9.58 -12.20
C PRO A 247 -6.96 11.09 -11.92
N LEU A 248 -6.01 11.82 -12.49
CA LEU A 248 -5.96 13.29 -12.36
C LEU A 248 -6.58 13.99 -13.56
N ALA A 249 -6.71 13.28 -14.69
CA ALA A 249 -7.36 13.74 -15.90
C ALA A 249 -8.15 12.61 -16.54
N ASP A 250 -9.04 12.96 -17.44
CA ASP A 250 -9.94 12.05 -18.18
C ASP A 250 -9.68 12.04 -19.71
N LYS A 251 -8.71 12.86 -20.19
CA LYS A 251 -8.37 13.00 -21.60
C LYS A 251 -6.87 13.02 -21.83
N ASP A 252 -6.44 12.39 -22.92
CA ASP A 252 -5.06 12.41 -23.37
C ASP A 252 -4.58 13.84 -23.64
N GLY A 253 -3.30 14.12 -23.36
CA GLY A 253 -2.68 15.42 -23.58
C GLY A 253 -3.20 16.51 -22.64
N ALA A 254 -3.75 16.15 -21.47
CA ALA A 254 -4.18 17.12 -20.47
C ALA A 254 -3.01 18.01 -20.05
N PRO A 255 -3.18 19.35 -20.01
CA PRO A 255 -2.14 20.25 -19.53
C PRO A 255 -1.95 20.09 -18.02
N PHE A 256 -0.78 20.52 -17.52
CA PHE A 256 -0.42 20.39 -16.10
C PHE A 256 -1.47 20.98 -15.15
N GLU A 257 -2.07 22.11 -15.52
CA GLU A 257 -3.13 22.76 -14.75
C GLU A 257 -4.36 21.87 -14.55
N ALA A 258 -4.69 21.05 -15.57
CA ALA A 258 -5.78 20.09 -15.46
C ALA A 258 -5.41 18.92 -14.52
N LEU A 259 -4.16 18.44 -14.56
CA LEU A 259 -3.64 17.45 -13.61
C LEU A 259 -3.67 18.00 -12.19
N LEU A 260 -3.21 19.24 -11.99
CA LEU A 260 -3.22 19.91 -10.68
C LEU A 260 -4.65 20.09 -10.14
N ALA A 261 -5.61 20.41 -11.00
CA ALA A 261 -7.02 20.44 -10.61
C ALA A 261 -7.51 19.05 -10.17
N GLY A 262 -7.01 17.98 -10.84
CA GLY A 262 -7.20 16.59 -10.39
C GLY A 262 -6.66 16.34 -9.01
N GLY A 263 -5.42 16.74 -8.74
CA GLY A 263 -4.81 16.62 -7.41
C GLY A 263 -5.58 17.35 -6.31
N LYS A 264 -6.13 18.53 -6.61
CA LYS A 264 -7.02 19.27 -5.68
C LYS A 264 -8.31 18.50 -5.38
N ARG A 265 -8.91 17.84 -6.37
CA ARG A 265 -10.07 16.97 -6.14
C ARG A 265 -9.72 15.79 -5.21
N VAL A 266 -8.52 15.24 -5.35
CA VAL A 266 -8.02 14.18 -4.44
C VAL A 266 -7.81 14.74 -3.03
N GLN A 267 -7.27 15.94 -2.87
CA GLN A 267 -7.14 16.61 -1.56
C GLN A 267 -8.49 16.75 -0.86
N GLU A 268 -9.54 17.18 -1.56
CA GLU A 268 -10.89 17.27 -0.97
C GLU A 268 -11.46 15.91 -0.55
N LYS A 269 -11.17 14.84 -1.30
CA LYS A 269 -11.53 13.47 -0.89
C LYS A 269 -10.81 13.05 0.40
N VAL A 270 -9.51 13.29 0.49
CA VAL A 270 -8.71 13.02 1.70
C VAL A 270 -9.29 13.77 2.90
N LYS A 271 -9.58 15.05 2.74
CA LYS A 271 -10.19 15.87 3.78
C LYS A 271 -11.55 15.31 4.22
N SER A 272 -12.41 14.98 3.28
CA SER A 272 -13.73 14.39 3.55
C SER A 272 -13.65 13.07 4.31
N LEU A 273 -12.77 12.16 3.89
CA LEU A 273 -12.52 10.89 4.58
C LEU A 273 -12.04 11.12 6.02
N ALA A 274 -11.04 11.99 6.18
CA ALA A 274 -10.47 12.27 7.50
C ALA A 274 -11.49 12.92 8.44
N GLU A 275 -12.36 13.81 7.93
CA GLU A 275 -13.41 14.46 8.70
C GLU A 275 -14.55 13.51 9.08
N THR A 276 -14.96 12.65 8.14
CA THR A 276 -16.03 11.68 8.37
C THR A 276 -15.65 10.67 9.44
N TRP A 277 -14.43 10.14 9.37
CA TRP A 277 -13.99 9.06 10.24
C TRP A 277 -13.15 9.53 11.44
N GLN A 278 -12.82 10.82 11.51
CA GLN A 278 -11.93 11.39 12.54
C GLN A 278 -10.60 10.61 12.65
N ARG A 279 -10.03 10.26 11.49
CA ARG A 279 -8.78 9.52 11.33
C ARG A 279 -7.89 10.22 10.31
N PRO A 280 -6.56 10.17 10.47
CA PRO A 280 -5.64 10.63 9.43
C PRO A 280 -5.71 9.69 8.22
N VAL A 281 -5.41 10.24 7.04
CA VAL A 281 -5.34 9.48 5.78
C VAL A 281 -3.90 9.32 5.34
N LEU A 282 -3.52 8.08 5.02
CA LEU A 282 -2.21 7.70 4.51
C LEU A 282 -2.38 7.07 3.12
N PHE A 283 -1.63 7.54 2.14
CA PHE A 283 -1.56 6.83 0.89
C PHE A 283 -0.56 5.68 1.01
N THR A 284 -1.11 4.47 1.17
CA THR A 284 -0.32 3.25 1.31
C THR A 284 0.38 2.84 0.03
N GLU A 285 -0.12 3.33 -1.11
CA GLU A 285 0.54 3.28 -2.40
C GLU A 285 0.19 4.51 -3.23
N ILE A 286 1.20 5.10 -3.88
CA ILE A 286 1.02 6.01 -5.01
C ILE A 286 1.95 5.61 -6.14
N GLY A 287 1.49 5.71 -7.38
CA GLY A 287 2.33 5.39 -8.51
C GLY A 287 1.75 5.88 -9.83
N TYR A 288 2.64 6.29 -10.71
CA TYR A 288 2.36 6.58 -12.10
C TYR A 288 3.40 5.88 -12.96
N THR A 289 2.98 5.24 -14.03
CA THR A 289 3.90 4.58 -14.96
C THR A 289 4.65 5.61 -15.80
N THR A 290 5.86 5.24 -16.29
CA THR A 290 6.70 6.10 -17.12
C THR A 290 6.23 6.06 -18.58
N ARG A 291 4.97 6.40 -18.82
CA ARG A 291 4.36 6.45 -20.14
C ARG A 291 3.75 7.81 -20.41
N ARG A 292 3.43 8.08 -21.67
CA ARG A 292 2.60 9.23 -22.01
C ARG A 292 1.23 9.09 -21.32
N ASP A 293 0.70 10.21 -20.80
CA ASP A 293 -0.61 10.32 -20.14
C ASP A 293 -0.84 9.29 -18.98
N PRO A 294 0.12 9.10 -18.03
CA PRO A 294 -0.01 8.10 -16.99
C PRO A 294 -1.11 8.42 -15.96
N ALA A 295 -1.52 9.68 -15.90
CA ALA A 295 -2.49 10.19 -14.93
C ALA A 295 -3.96 9.92 -15.30
N ILE A 296 -4.25 9.25 -16.44
CA ILE A 296 -5.62 8.92 -16.86
C ILE A 296 -6.08 7.60 -16.25
N ARG A 297 -5.25 6.56 -16.35
CA ARG A 297 -5.49 5.23 -15.79
C ARG A 297 -4.25 4.75 -15.03
N PRO A 298 -3.91 5.38 -13.91
CA PRO A 298 -2.66 5.11 -13.20
C PRO A 298 -2.57 3.69 -12.61
N TRP A 299 -3.68 2.97 -12.48
CA TRP A 299 -3.74 1.59 -12.01
C TRP A 299 -3.38 0.52 -13.05
N GLU A 300 -3.24 0.89 -14.34
CA GLU A 300 -2.90 -0.08 -15.39
C GLU A 300 -1.51 -0.67 -15.17
N TRP A 301 -1.46 -2.01 -15.21
CA TRP A 301 -0.21 -2.73 -15.01
C TRP A 301 0.67 -2.67 -16.25
N PRO A 302 1.98 -2.40 -16.11
CA PRO A 302 2.90 -2.22 -17.25
C PRO A 302 2.93 -3.39 -18.22
N ASP A 303 2.88 -4.63 -17.74
CA ASP A 303 2.98 -5.84 -18.57
C ASP A 303 1.78 -6.02 -19.51
N ALA A 304 0.63 -5.44 -19.17
CA ALA A 304 -0.55 -5.44 -20.02
C ALA A 304 -0.50 -4.41 -21.16
N MET A 305 0.44 -3.45 -21.09
CA MET A 305 0.53 -2.36 -22.06
C MET A 305 1.32 -2.77 -23.31
N LYS A 306 0.85 -2.29 -24.47
CA LYS A 306 1.51 -2.51 -25.77
C LYS A 306 1.82 -1.18 -26.42
N ASN A 307 2.92 -1.12 -27.19
CA ASN A 307 3.33 0.06 -27.97
C ASN A 307 3.43 1.32 -27.09
N VAL A 308 4.00 1.19 -25.92
CA VAL A 308 4.11 2.28 -24.95
C VAL A 308 5.15 3.29 -25.41
N ARG A 309 4.78 4.56 -25.42
CA ARG A 309 5.72 5.66 -25.54
C ARG A 309 6.18 6.07 -24.13
N VAL A 310 7.45 5.88 -23.86
CA VAL A 310 8.08 6.32 -22.61
C VAL A 310 8.06 7.84 -22.52
N ASP A 311 7.67 8.38 -21.37
CA ASP A 311 7.59 9.80 -21.08
C ASP A 311 7.83 10.05 -19.59
N GLU A 312 9.09 10.25 -19.21
CA GLU A 312 9.48 10.51 -17.82
C GLU A 312 8.90 11.82 -17.30
N ARG A 313 8.79 12.82 -18.15
CA ARG A 313 8.21 14.11 -17.81
C ARG A 313 6.75 13.98 -17.41
N ALA A 314 5.97 13.18 -18.13
CA ALA A 314 4.56 12.93 -17.81
C ALA A 314 4.40 12.23 -16.47
N GLN A 315 5.29 11.27 -16.14
CA GLN A 315 5.33 10.64 -14.82
C GLN A 315 5.63 11.68 -13.72
N ALA A 316 6.66 12.51 -13.91
CA ALA A 316 7.05 13.53 -12.95
C ALA A 316 5.95 14.57 -12.72
N ASP A 317 5.28 15.01 -13.79
CA ASP A 317 4.19 15.98 -13.70
C ASP A 317 2.96 15.39 -12.99
N ALA A 318 2.67 14.10 -13.17
CA ALA A 318 1.60 13.41 -12.44
C ALA A 318 1.88 13.36 -10.93
N TYR A 319 3.11 12.97 -10.52
CA TYR A 319 3.52 13.03 -9.10
C TYR A 319 3.42 14.45 -8.54
N ARG A 320 3.92 15.45 -9.26
CA ARG A 320 3.88 16.86 -8.82
C ARG A 320 2.46 17.35 -8.65
N ALA A 321 1.57 17.04 -9.61
CA ALA A 321 0.19 17.46 -9.57
C ALA A 321 -0.62 16.80 -8.44
N LEU A 322 -0.33 15.54 -8.12
CA LEU A 322 -0.95 14.85 -6.97
C LEU A 322 -0.44 15.40 -5.64
N LEU A 323 0.88 15.52 -5.48
CA LEU A 323 1.48 15.81 -4.17
C LEU A 323 1.33 17.26 -3.76
N ALA A 324 1.47 18.22 -4.69
CA ALA A 324 1.47 19.64 -4.36
C ALA A 324 0.29 20.08 -3.47
N PRO A 325 -0.98 19.76 -3.76
CA PRO A 325 -2.09 20.14 -2.88
C PRO A 325 -2.15 19.31 -1.60
N LEU A 326 -1.70 18.05 -1.62
CA LEU A 326 -1.80 17.14 -0.47
C LEU A 326 -0.82 17.49 0.64
N LEU A 327 0.37 18.01 0.30
CA LEU A 327 1.36 18.38 1.32
C LEU A 327 0.91 19.57 2.19
N ASP A 328 -0.10 20.32 1.75
CA ASP A 328 -0.75 21.40 2.51
C ASP A 328 -1.94 20.91 3.36
N GLU A 329 -2.32 19.62 3.28
CA GLU A 329 -3.44 19.06 4.05
C GLU A 329 -2.96 18.46 5.38
N LYS A 330 -3.40 19.03 6.50
CA LYS A 330 -2.98 18.65 7.86
C LYS A 330 -3.34 17.22 8.27
N ARG A 331 -4.39 16.65 7.66
CA ARG A 331 -4.85 15.28 7.96
C ARG A 331 -4.30 14.25 7.00
N PHE A 332 -3.52 14.67 6.02
CA PHE A 332 -2.77 13.80 5.13
C PHE A 332 -1.46 13.42 5.81
N MET A 333 -1.36 12.17 6.25
CA MET A 333 -0.18 11.68 6.96
C MET A 333 1.05 11.52 6.08
N GLY A 334 0.86 11.34 4.78
CA GLY A 334 1.94 11.09 3.84
C GLY A 334 1.63 9.94 2.89
N PHE A 335 2.67 9.38 2.32
CA PHE A 335 2.52 8.40 1.25
C PHE A 335 3.69 7.43 1.16
N PHE A 336 3.42 6.29 0.49
CA PHE A 336 4.43 5.33 0.04
C PHE A 336 4.47 5.31 -1.48
N VAL A 337 5.65 5.53 -2.04
CA VAL A 337 5.87 5.42 -3.50
C VAL A 337 5.86 3.96 -3.89
N TRP A 338 5.05 3.58 -4.86
CA TRP A 338 5.03 2.29 -5.51
C TRP A 338 5.93 2.33 -6.74
N ARG A 339 6.98 1.60 -6.87
CA ARG A 339 7.80 0.88 -5.88
C ARG A 339 9.26 0.80 -6.33
N VAL A 340 10.14 0.39 -5.46
CA VAL A 340 11.47 -0.12 -5.80
C VAL A 340 11.56 -1.60 -5.44
N TYR A 341 12.64 -2.27 -5.79
CA TYR A 341 12.79 -3.71 -5.54
C TYR A 341 13.90 -3.99 -4.52
N ALA A 342 13.84 -5.18 -3.91
CA ALA A 342 14.79 -5.60 -2.90
C ALA A 342 16.24 -5.73 -3.44
N ASP A 343 16.41 -5.94 -4.73
CA ASP A 343 17.70 -5.81 -5.40
C ASP A 343 17.73 -4.55 -6.26
N PRO A 344 18.57 -3.56 -5.93
CA PRO A 344 18.63 -2.32 -6.70
C PRO A 344 19.30 -2.50 -8.08
N ASP A 345 20.02 -3.59 -8.30
CA ASP A 345 20.72 -3.86 -9.55
C ASP A 345 19.84 -4.66 -10.54
N ASP A 346 18.74 -5.24 -10.06
CA ASP A 346 17.84 -6.00 -10.90
C ASP A 346 16.72 -5.12 -11.47
N VAL A 347 16.91 -4.72 -12.73
CA VAL A 347 15.94 -3.95 -13.52
C VAL A 347 14.96 -4.84 -14.31
N SER A 348 15.10 -6.17 -14.22
CA SER A 348 14.25 -7.11 -14.96
C SER A 348 12.84 -7.24 -14.38
N GLN A 349 12.65 -6.79 -13.14
CA GLN A 349 11.37 -6.89 -12.42
C GLN A 349 10.29 -5.94 -12.97
N GLU A 350 10.66 -5.00 -13.81
CA GLU A 350 9.73 -3.98 -14.30
C GLU A 350 10.14 -3.49 -15.68
N ALA A 351 9.18 -3.27 -16.56
CA ALA A 351 9.42 -2.65 -17.85
C ALA A 351 9.95 -1.22 -17.69
N GLU A 352 10.66 -0.71 -18.72
CA GLU A 352 11.16 0.67 -18.77
C GLU A 352 10.07 1.71 -18.46
N TRP A 353 8.84 1.44 -18.92
CA TRP A 353 7.66 2.29 -18.66
C TRP A 353 6.94 1.96 -17.35
N GLY A 354 7.56 1.23 -16.44
CA GLY A 354 6.97 0.81 -15.17
C GLY A 354 6.80 1.95 -14.16
N PHE A 355 6.38 1.56 -12.95
CA PHE A 355 6.04 2.51 -11.88
C PHE A 355 7.24 3.13 -11.19
N SER A 356 8.39 2.44 -11.13
CA SER A 356 9.53 2.94 -10.37
C SER A 356 9.97 4.33 -10.84
N PRO A 357 10.04 5.31 -9.94
CA PRO A 357 10.58 6.62 -10.28
C PRO A 357 12.12 6.63 -10.26
N ARG A 358 12.77 5.55 -9.82
CA ARG A 358 14.20 5.44 -9.61
C ARG A 358 14.98 5.73 -10.89
N GLY A 359 15.93 6.68 -10.81
CA GLY A 359 16.75 7.11 -11.94
C GLY A 359 16.04 7.94 -12.99
N LYS A 360 14.79 8.36 -12.75
CA LYS A 360 13.94 9.12 -13.68
C LYS A 360 13.64 10.54 -13.14
N GLU A 361 13.05 11.42 -13.98
CA GLU A 361 12.67 12.78 -13.55
C GLU A 361 11.72 12.76 -12.33
N ALA A 362 10.86 11.75 -12.20
CA ALA A 362 9.93 11.61 -11.07
C ALA A 362 10.67 11.37 -9.73
N GLU A 363 11.87 10.79 -9.72
CA GLU A 363 12.65 10.65 -8.49
C GLU A 363 12.97 12.02 -7.89
N LEU A 364 13.29 13.02 -8.73
CA LEU A 364 13.57 14.38 -8.24
C LEU A 364 12.34 14.99 -7.59
N VAL A 365 11.15 14.78 -8.16
CA VAL A 365 9.88 15.26 -7.57
C VAL A 365 9.61 14.60 -6.21
N VAL A 366 9.84 13.30 -6.09
CA VAL A 366 9.68 12.56 -4.84
C VAL A 366 10.69 13.07 -3.79
N ARG A 367 11.95 13.27 -4.16
CA ARG A 367 12.98 13.80 -3.27
C ARG A 367 12.67 15.23 -2.79
N ASP A 368 12.20 16.07 -3.70
CA ASP A 368 11.76 17.42 -3.34
C ASP A 368 10.58 17.40 -2.36
N ALA A 369 9.59 16.52 -2.60
CA ALA A 369 8.50 16.31 -1.66
C ALA A 369 9.00 15.82 -0.30
N PHE A 370 9.89 14.84 -0.27
CA PHE A 370 10.45 14.30 0.98
C PHE A 370 11.29 15.31 1.77
N SER A 371 11.98 16.23 1.09
CA SER A 371 12.78 17.27 1.73
C SER A 371 11.95 18.49 2.18
N SER A 372 10.74 18.66 1.62
CA SER A 372 9.89 19.81 1.95
C SER A 372 9.24 19.66 3.32
N ARG A 373 8.78 20.78 3.87
CA ARG A 373 7.96 20.81 5.07
C ARG A 373 6.50 20.63 4.69
N TRP A 374 5.83 19.67 5.34
CA TRP A 374 4.42 19.40 5.12
C TRP A 374 3.52 20.01 6.20
N ALA A 375 2.26 20.25 5.90
CA ALA A 375 1.30 20.70 6.89
C ALA A 375 1.13 19.69 8.04
N ALA A 376 1.29 18.41 7.77
CA ALA A 376 1.30 17.33 8.76
C ALA A 376 2.50 17.41 9.74
N ASP A 377 3.60 18.07 9.38
CA ASP A 377 4.78 18.23 10.23
C ASP A 377 4.59 19.27 11.34
N VAL A 378 3.47 19.99 11.33
CA VAL A 378 3.18 21.08 12.27
C VAL A 378 2.46 20.53 13.50
N GLY A 379 3.17 20.25 14.58
CA GLY A 379 2.53 19.86 15.84
C GLY A 379 3.32 18.91 16.74
N ARG A 380 4.63 18.85 16.61
CA ARG A 380 5.47 18.09 17.55
C ARG A 380 5.34 18.67 18.94
N PRO A 381 5.06 17.84 19.96
CA PRO A 381 5.27 18.25 21.32
C PRO A 381 6.76 18.55 21.57
N PRO A 382 7.08 19.58 22.36
CA PRO A 382 8.45 19.83 22.78
C PRO A 382 9.03 18.60 23.49
N GLY A 383 10.20 18.14 23.08
CA GLY A 383 10.94 17.08 23.75
C GLY A 383 10.87 15.69 23.12
N TRP A 384 10.21 15.54 21.95
CA TRP A 384 10.23 14.28 21.22
C TRP A 384 11.54 14.12 20.44
N SER A 385 12.43 13.25 20.88
CA SER A 385 13.60 12.81 20.11
C SER A 385 13.25 11.52 19.36
N ARG A 386 13.78 11.34 18.13
CA ARG A 386 13.82 10.06 17.45
C ARG A 386 14.21 8.99 18.47
N ARG A 387 13.44 7.90 18.52
CA ARG A 387 13.59 6.76 19.44
C ARG A 387 14.72 6.93 20.47
N ALA A 388 14.35 7.12 21.72
CA ALA A 388 15.26 6.82 22.80
C ALA A 388 15.76 5.39 22.55
N GLU A 389 17.07 5.24 22.41
CA GLU A 389 17.73 3.95 22.38
C GLU A 389 17.07 3.04 23.41
N ILE A 390 16.45 1.95 22.96
CA ILE A 390 15.98 0.92 23.88
C ILE A 390 17.24 0.22 24.37
N PRO A 391 17.68 0.48 25.62
CA PRO A 391 18.88 -0.19 26.14
C PRO A 391 18.58 -1.68 26.25
N GLY A 392 19.35 -2.52 25.58
CA GLY A 392 19.37 -3.95 25.85
C GLY A 392 18.89 -4.90 24.75
N LEU A 393 18.83 -4.48 23.47
CA LEU A 393 18.39 -5.34 22.37
C LEU A 393 19.50 -5.73 21.37
N TRP A 394 20.74 -5.91 21.84
CA TRP A 394 21.76 -6.64 21.07
C TRP A 394 22.71 -7.37 22.02
N PRO A 395 23.00 -8.67 21.77
CA PRO A 395 24.22 -9.25 22.24
C PRO A 395 25.40 -8.79 21.37
#